data_ec0e28ac96b6c606a10316df04874336
#
_entry.id   ec0e28ac96b6c606a10316df04874336
#
_cell.length_a   1.000
_cell.length_b   1.000
_cell.length_c   1.000
_cell.angle_alpha   90.00
_cell.angle_beta   90.00
_cell.angle_gamma   90.00
#
_symmetry.space_group_name_H-M   'P 1'
#
loop_
_entity.id
_entity.type
_entity.pdbx_description
1 polymer ?
#
loop_
_entity_poly.entity_id
_entity_poly.type
_entity_poly.pdbx_seq_one_letter_code
_entity_poly.pdbx_strand_id
1 'polypeptide(L)'
;MIGPVYAGGVYYVTDEKLRLIPDEDRQLHTTRRPILVVSGPSSNGDMAWPFILVCPISSSTTRKTRYDIQLAAGQGGVVKKCWVRVPAIQPLMKDMLGDQLGTLEGRLLSQVHTRLAQYMGLLDENGG
;
A
#
# COMPACT_ATOMS: atom_id res chain seq x y z
N MET A 1 -10.54 19.16 4.42
CA MET A 1 -10.68 18.22 5.54
C MET A 1 -10.57 16.80 5.01
N ILE A 2 -9.80 16.01 5.68
CA ILE A 2 -9.57 14.63 5.27
C ILE A 2 -10.67 13.77 5.88
N GLY A 3 -11.31 12.94 5.07
CA GLY A 3 -12.27 11.98 5.58
C GLY A 3 -11.60 10.88 6.37
N PRO A 4 -12.37 9.92 6.89
CA PRO A 4 -11.80 8.80 7.64
C PRO A 4 -10.82 8.00 6.79
N VAL A 5 -9.71 7.56 7.39
CA VAL A 5 -8.75 6.70 6.74
C VAL A 5 -8.91 5.30 7.32
N TYR A 6 -9.08 4.32 6.43
CA TYR A 6 -9.35 2.94 6.83
C TYR A 6 -8.13 2.06 6.60
N ALA A 7 -7.85 1.15 7.54
CA ALA A 7 -6.89 0.08 7.30
C ALA A 7 -7.38 -0.75 6.11
N GLY A 8 -6.50 -1.01 5.17
CA GLY A 8 -6.87 -1.70 3.94
C GLY A 8 -7.49 -0.81 2.87
N GLY A 9 -7.67 0.48 3.15
CA GLY A 9 -8.13 1.42 2.12
C GLY A 9 -7.10 1.57 1.02
N VAL A 10 -7.57 1.61 -0.24
CA VAL A 10 -6.74 1.84 -1.41
C VAL A 10 -7.05 3.24 -1.93
N TYR A 11 -6.02 4.07 -1.99
CA TYR A 11 -6.16 5.48 -2.36
C TYR A 11 -5.17 5.84 -3.45
N TYR A 12 -5.49 6.84 -4.24
CA TYR A 12 -4.52 7.46 -5.13
C TYR A 12 -3.64 8.44 -4.35
N VAL A 13 -2.37 8.49 -4.73
CA VAL A 13 -1.41 9.47 -4.23
C VAL A 13 -0.62 9.98 -5.44
N THR A 14 -0.24 11.24 -5.42
CA THR A 14 0.62 11.81 -6.45
C THR A 14 1.95 11.04 -6.47
N ASP A 15 2.37 10.62 -7.66
CA ASP A 15 3.55 9.76 -7.83
C ASP A 15 4.80 10.34 -7.16
N GLU A 16 4.98 11.64 -7.22
CA GLU A 16 6.12 12.33 -6.64
C GLU A 16 6.19 12.25 -5.12
N LYS A 17 5.08 11.92 -4.44
CA LYS A 17 5.03 11.78 -2.97
C LYS A 17 5.60 10.45 -2.50
N LEU A 18 5.84 9.52 -3.41
CA LEU A 18 6.26 8.16 -3.07
C LEU A 18 7.73 7.93 -3.40
N ARG A 19 8.37 7.15 -2.54
CA ARG A 19 9.64 6.52 -2.87
C ARG A 19 9.33 5.19 -3.51
N LEU A 20 9.77 5.03 -4.75
CA LEU A 20 9.53 3.81 -5.51
C LEU A 20 10.75 2.91 -5.48
N ILE A 21 10.53 1.64 -5.78
CA ILE A 21 11.61 0.67 -5.91
C ILE A 21 12.54 1.15 -7.04
N PRO A 22 13.87 1.10 -6.83
CA PRO A 22 14.81 1.50 -7.88
C PRO A 22 14.52 0.77 -9.20
N ASP A 23 14.69 1.46 -10.30
CA ASP A 23 14.43 0.99 -11.67
C ASP A 23 12.94 0.77 -11.99
N GLU A 24 12.05 1.13 -11.10
CA GLU A 24 10.63 1.12 -11.40
C GLU A 24 10.27 2.38 -12.19
N ASP A 25 9.66 2.16 -13.36
CA ASP A 25 9.35 3.28 -14.24
C ASP A 25 8.28 4.19 -13.64
N ARG A 26 8.57 5.49 -13.63
CA ARG A 26 7.55 6.50 -13.41
C ARG A 26 6.96 6.84 -14.76
N GLN A 27 5.69 6.55 -14.95
CA GLN A 27 5.05 6.84 -16.22
C GLN A 27 4.83 8.34 -16.34
N LEU A 28 5.33 8.92 -17.44
CA LEU A 28 5.27 10.36 -17.65
C LEU A 28 3.83 10.89 -17.69
N HIS A 29 2.87 10.03 -18.02
CA HIS A 29 1.47 10.41 -18.13
C HIS A 29 0.65 10.11 -16.87
N THR A 30 1.24 9.45 -15.89
CA THR A 30 0.56 9.09 -14.66
C THR A 30 1.03 9.99 -13.55
N THR A 31 0.17 10.92 -13.13
CA THR A 31 0.50 11.82 -12.04
C THR A 31 0.15 11.22 -10.68
N ARG A 32 -0.53 10.09 -10.66
CA ARG A 32 -0.97 9.45 -9.43
C ARG A 32 -0.81 7.95 -9.51
N ARG A 33 -0.68 7.33 -8.34
CA ARG A 33 -0.43 5.91 -8.18
C ARG A 33 -1.27 5.38 -7.02
N PRO A 34 -1.82 4.16 -7.11
CA PRO A 34 -2.54 3.60 -5.97
C PRO A 34 -1.58 3.17 -4.86
N ILE A 35 -2.05 3.32 -3.63
CA ILE A 35 -1.36 2.83 -2.45
C ILE A 35 -2.35 2.10 -1.55
N LEU A 36 -1.84 1.22 -0.70
CA LEU A 36 -2.61 0.51 0.31
C LEU A 36 -2.24 1.03 1.69
N VAL A 37 -3.24 1.43 2.47
CA VAL A 37 -3.03 1.82 3.87
C VAL A 37 -2.90 0.56 4.72
N VAL A 38 -1.78 0.41 5.40
CA VAL A 38 -1.49 -0.79 6.22
C VAL A 38 -1.45 -0.48 7.72
N SER A 39 -1.39 0.80 8.10
CA SER A 39 -1.46 1.19 9.51
C SER A 39 -2.84 0.90 10.08
N GLY A 40 -2.90 0.67 11.39
CA GLY A 40 -4.11 0.25 12.07
C GLY A 40 -5.10 1.37 12.38
N PRO A 41 -6.31 1.00 12.81
CA PRO A 41 -7.38 1.98 13.02
C PRO A 41 -7.07 3.01 14.10
N SER A 42 -6.26 2.67 15.09
CA SER A 42 -5.91 3.61 16.15
C SER A 42 -5.18 4.84 15.60
N SER A 43 -4.11 4.62 14.83
CA SER A 43 -3.34 5.72 14.22
C SER A 43 -4.14 6.38 13.09
N ASN A 44 -4.82 5.58 12.28
CA ASN A 44 -5.59 6.10 11.15
C ASN A 44 -6.71 7.03 11.62
N GLY A 45 -7.33 6.72 12.76
CA GLY A 45 -8.46 7.49 13.30
C GLY A 45 -8.07 8.61 14.24
N ASP A 46 -6.81 8.71 14.61
CA ASP A 46 -6.36 9.76 15.53
C ASP A 46 -6.18 11.08 14.77
N MET A 47 -7.11 12.00 14.99
CA MET A 47 -7.11 13.30 14.32
C MET A 47 -5.88 14.14 14.62
N ALA A 48 -5.22 13.90 15.76
CA ALA A 48 -4.02 14.63 16.16
C ALA A 48 -2.75 14.03 15.55
N TRP A 49 -2.83 12.82 14.99
CA TRP A 49 -1.66 12.14 14.41
C TRP A 49 -1.69 12.23 12.89
N PRO A 50 -0.70 12.89 12.27
CA PRO A 50 -0.76 13.17 10.82
C PRO A 50 -0.34 12.01 9.92
N PHE A 51 0.35 10.97 10.44
CA PHE A 51 0.98 9.96 9.60
C PHE A 51 0.18 8.67 9.52
N ILE A 52 0.32 8.01 8.37
CA ILE A 52 -0.12 6.63 8.13
C ILE A 52 1.04 5.87 7.52
N LEU A 53 0.95 4.54 7.53
CA LEU A 53 1.87 3.68 6.79
C LEU A 53 1.17 3.13 5.56
N VAL A 54 1.86 3.20 4.43
CA VAL A 54 1.33 2.74 3.15
C VAL A 54 2.33 1.86 2.42
N CYS A 55 1.81 0.99 1.56
CA CYS A 55 2.61 0.25 0.58
C CYS A 55 2.18 0.69 -0.81
N PRO A 56 3.13 1.05 -1.68
CA PRO A 56 2.78 1.35 -3.08
C PRO A 56 2.24 0.11 -3.78
N ILE A 57 1.36 0.35 -4.75
CA ILE A 57 0.82 -0.71 -5.61
C ILE A 57 1.32 -0.43 -7.01
N SER A 58 1.89 -1.47 -7.66
CA SER A 58 2.51 -1.31 -8.97
C SER A 58 2.20 -2.48 -9.86
N SER A 59 2.03 -2.21 -11.16
CA SER A 59 1.92 -3.27 -12.18
C SER A 59 3.28 -3.74 -12.67
N SER A 60 4.36 -3.04 -12.31
CA SER A 60 5.72 -3.43 -12.67
C SER A 60 6.16 -4.69 -11.94
N THR A 61 6.92 -5.54 -12.61
CA THR A 61 7.54 -6.72 -11.99
C THR A 61 9.01 -6.49 -11.68
N THR A 62 9.52 -5.28 -11.93
CA THR A 62 10.92 -4.93 -11.65
C THR A 62 11.19 -5.10 -10.16
N ARG A 63 12.20 -5.91 -9.84
CA ARG A 63 12.60 -6.20 -8.46
C ARG A 63 11.45 -6.70 -7.58
N LYS A 64 10.53 -7.46 -8.16
CA LYS A 64 9.47 -8.10 -7.40
C LYS A 64 10.08 -9.06 -6.37
N THR A 65 9.52 -9.07 -5.17
CA THR A 65 10.02 -9.88 -4.05
C THR A 65 9.00 -10.93 -3.63
N ARG A 66 9.45 -11.90 -2.82
CA ARG A 66 8.55 -12.90 -2.25
C ARG A 66 7.56 -12.31 -1.22
N TYR A 67 7.80 -11.08 -0.78
CA TYR A 67 6.91 -10.40 0.17
C TYR A 67 5.76 -9.69 -0.53
N ASP A 68 5.86 -9.45 -1.83
CA ASP A 68 4.84 -8.72 -2.58
C ASP A 68 3.57 -9.56 -2.71
N ILE A 69 2.42 -8.90 -2.63
CA ILE A 69 1.10 -9.56 -2.71
C ILE A 69 0.45 -9.17 -4.03
N GLN A 70 0.11 -10.18 -4.84
CA GLN A 70 -0.58 -9.97 -6.10
C GLN A 70 -2.05 -9.63 -5.87
N LEU A 71 -2.53 -8.64 -6.59
CA LEU A 71 -3.94 -8.30 -6.67
C LEU A 71 -4.44 -8.53 -8.09
N ALA A 72 -5.60 -9.17 -8.21
CA ALA A 72 -6.30 -9.26 -9.48
C ALA A 72 -7.08 -7.97 -9.73
N ALA A 73 -7.41 -7.69 -10.99
CA ALA A 73 -8.26 -6.56 -11.33
C ALA A 73 -9.56 -6.62 -10.51
N GLY A 74 -9.94 -5.50 -9.93
CA GLY A 74 -11.12 -5.37 -9.08
C GLY A 74 -10.85 -5.49 -7.59
N GLN A 75 -9.81 -6.19 -7.19
CA GLN A 75 -9.48 -6.30 -5.76
C GLN A 75 -8.99 -4.95 -5.24
N GLY A 76 -9.58 -4.48 -4.15
CA GLY A 76 -9.26 -3.15 -3.61
C GLY A 76 -9.62 -1.99 -4.53
N GLY A 77 -10.35 -2.24 -5.61
CA GLY A 77 -10.72 -1.23 -6.60
C GLY A 77 -9.68 -1.01 -7.68
N VAL A 78 -8.60 -1.81 -7.73
CA VAL A 78 -7.58 -1.65 -8.77
C VAL A 78 -8.13 -2.08 -10.13
N VAL A 79 -7.67 -1.43 -11.20
CA VAL A 79 -8.22 -1.64 -12.54
C VAL A 79 -7.55 -2.77 -13.30
N LYS A 80 -6.38 -3.21 -12.88
CA LYS A 80 -5.63 -4.28 -13.56
C LYS A 80 -4.79 -5.04 -12.56
N LYS A 81 -4.31 -6.22 -12.97
CA LYS A 81 -3.37 -7.02 -12.17
C LYS A 81 -2.18 -6.18 -11.74
N CYS A 82 -1.85 -6.25 -10.48
CA CYS A 82 -0.76 -5.48 -9.89
C CYS A 82 -0.29 -6.15 -8.60
N TRP A 83 0.68 -5.54 -7.96
CA TRP A 83 1.26 -6.06 -6.72
C TRP A 83 1.34 -4.97 -5.66
N VAL A 84 0.97 -5.33 -4.43
CA VAL A 84 1.29 -4.53 -3.25
C VAL A 84 2.78 -4.72 -2.99
N ARG A 85 3.57 -3.66 -3.07
CA ARG A 85 5.02 -3.71 -2.89
C ARG A 85 5.35 -3.58 -1.41
N VAL A 86 5.27 -4.69 -0.71
CA VAL A 86 5.39 -4.72 0.75
C VAL A 86 6.72 -4.15 1.27
N PRO A 87 7.90 -4.52 0.70
CA PRO A 87 9.15 -3.93 1.19
C PRO A 87 9.29 -2.42 0.95
N ALA A 88 8.43 -1.84 0.16
CA ALA A 88 8.44 -0.39 -0.08
C ALA A 88 7.53 0.37 0.90
N ILE A 89 7.13 -0.26 1.99
CA ILE A 89 6.35 0.38 3.06
C ILE A 89 7.00 1.70 3.47
N GLN A 90 6.18 2.72 3.61
CA GLN A 90 6.67 4.05 3.91
C GLN A 90 5.59 4.89 4.58
N PRO A 91 5.99 5.89 5.38
CA PRO A 91 5.01 6.81 5.95
C PRO A 91 4.57 7.84 4.92
N LEU A 92 3.32 8.23 5.02
CA LEU A 92 2.78 9.39 4.34
C LEU A 92 1.96 10.21 5.32
N MET A 93 1.81 11.50 5.04
CA MET A 93 0.84 12.30 5.77
C MET A 93 -0.55 12.01 5.23
N LYS A 94 -1.53 12.01 6.11
CA LYS A 94 -2.93 11.72 5.75
C LYS A 94 -3.47 12.68 4.68
N ASP A 95 -3.02 13.94 4.70
CA ASP A 95 -3.47 14.94 3.73
C ASP A 95 -2.90 14.73 2.32
N MET A 96 -1.98 13.80 2.16
CA MET A 96 -1.46 13.43 0.84
C MET A 96 -2.37 12.43 0.10
N LEU A 97 -3.34 11.85 0.77
CA LEU A 97 -4.25 10.88 0.14
C LEU A 97 -5.22 11.59 -0.79
N GLY A 98 -5.35 11.06 -2.00
CA GLY A 98 -6.35 11.48 -2.95
C GLY A 98 -7.60 10.63 -2.87
N ASP A 99 -8.25 10.39 -4.02
CA ASP A 99 -9.49 9.63 -4.07
C ASP A 99 -9.30 8.18 -3.64
N GLN A 100 -10.27 7.66 -2.93
CA GLN A 100 -10.29 6.26 -2.56
C GLN A 100 -10.80 5.42 -3.73
N LEU A 101 -10.04 4.36 -4.08
CA LEU A 101 -10.46 3.40 -5.10
C LEU A 101 -11.37 2.33 -4.51
N GLY A 102 -11.08 1.90 -3.30
CA GLY A 102 -11.80 0.83 -2.65
C GLY A 102 -11.16 0.42 -1.34
N THR A 103 -11.53 -0.74 -0.87
CA THR A 103 -11.00 -1.32 0.36
C THR A 103 -10.61 -2.77 0.08
N LEU A 104 -9.42 -3.15 0.50
CA LEU A 104 -8.94 -4.50 0.34
C LEU A 104 -9.68 -5.44 1.30
N GLU A 105 -10.08 -6.58 0.80
CA GLU A 105 -10.70 -7.63 1.60
C GLU A 105 -9.81 -8.00 2.79
N GLY A 106 -10.43 -8.24 3.95
CA GLY A 106 -9.70 -8.49 5.19
C GLY A 106 -8.71 -9.65 5.09
N ARG A 107 -9.05 -10.71 4.35
CA ARG A 107 -8.17 -11.85 4.14
C ARG A 107 -6.88 -11.43 3.42
N LEU A 108 -6.99 -10.59 2.41
CA LEU A 108 -5.82 -10.09 1.67
C LEU A 108 -5.01 -9.11 2.51
N LEU A 109 -5.68 -8.26 3.27
CA LEU A 109 -4.99 -7.34 4.18
C LEU A 109 -4.19 -8.11 5.23
N SER A 110 -4.77 -9.20 5.77
CA SER A 110 -4.04 -10.08 6.70
C SER A 110 -2.80 -10.68 6.06
N GLN A 111 -2.87 -11.06 4.79
CA GLN A 111 -1.70 -11.57 4.06
C GLN A 111 -0.62 -10.48 3.95
N VAL A 112 -1.01 -9.24 3.67
CA VAL A 112 -0.07 -8.13 3.61
C VAL A 112 0.60 -7.92 4.96
N HIS A 113 -0.18 -7.91 6.05
CA HIS A 113 0.37 -7.76 7.40
C HIS A 113 1.33 -8.90 7.76
N THR A 114 1.01 -10.12 7.36
CA THR A 114 1.89 -11.27 7.58
C THR A 114 3.21 -11.09 6.84
N ARG A 115 3.16 -10.66 5.59
CA ARG A 115 4.38 -10.39 4.81
C ARG A 115 5.20 -9.25 5.42
N LEU A 116 4.54 -8.20 5.91
CA LEU A 116 5.25 -7.12 6.62
C LEU A 116 5.97 -7.64 7.86
N ALA A 117 5.30 -8.46 8.65
CA ALA A 117 5.91 -9.05 9.85
C ALA A 117 7.11 -9.93 9.49
N GLN A 118 7.00 -10.72 8.42
CA GLN A 118 8.11 -11.55 7.92
C GLN A 118 9.26 -10.67 7.43
N TYR A 119 8.96 -9.64 6.67
CA TYR A 119 9.97 -8.73 6.15
C TYR A 119 10.71 -8.01 7.28
N MET A 120 10.01 -7.68 8.35
CA MET A 120 10.60 -7.05 9.54
C MET A 120 11.30 -8.03 10.46
N GLY A 121 11.24 -9.32 10.18
CA GLY A 121 11.84 -10.35 11.02
C GLY A 121 11.04 -10.71 12.26
N LEU A 122 9.77 -10.32 12.33
CA LEU A 122 8.89 -10.61 13.46
C LEU A 122 8.22 -11.98 13.35
N LEU A 123 8.13 -12.52 12.15
CA LEU A 123 7.57 -13.84 11.89
C LEU A 123 8.56 -14.65 11.07
N ASP A 124 8.56 -15.97 11.31
CA ASP A 124 9.35 -16.91 10.55
C ASP A 124 8.79 -17.03 9.12
N GLU A 125 9.67 -16.95 8.13
CA GLU A 125 9.30 -17.00 6.72
C GLU A 125 9.04 -18.43 6.22
N ASN A 126 9.48 -19.43 6.97
CA ASN A 126 9.39 -20.83 6.56
C ASN A 126 8.16 -21.52 7.12
N GLY A 127 7.17 -20.76 7.53
CA GLY A 127 5.91 -21.30 8.01
C GLY A 127 6.00 -21.98 9.37
N GLY A 128 7.10 -21.80 10.04
CA GLY A 128 7.29 -22.35 11.36
C GLY A 128 7.00 -21.35 12.45
#